data_9c3de78d3e8036fded8a84bb9a1bfb7e
#
_entry.id   9c3de78d3e8036fded8a84bb9a1bfb7e
#
_cell.length_a   1.000
_cell.length_b   1.000
_cell.length_c   1.000
_cell.angle_alpha   90.00
_cell.angle_beta   90.00
_cell.angle_gamma   90.00
#
_symmetry.space_group_name_H-M   'P 1'
#
loop_
_entity.id
_entity.type
_entity.pdbx_description
1 polymer ?
#
loop_
_entity_poly.entity_id
_entity_poly.type
_entity_poly.pdbx_seq_one_letter_code
_entity_poly.pdbx_strand_id
1 'polypeptide(L)'
;MMMLAVAAYSVIALLISGTSRSVDGSVVVLRQSSQPIEFLERRREIRSTDSSQEKRDPGAWGSNHAGKPVPEFVHGDECLFCHRNDIGPGWQKNAHGISLRQREDAPEWRDVFKGQSTLLPIAPQVEYFMGSRHRLRFLKKEGYGKFAVLNTQAELGSGRQVQKWIDAEKPVWDKDRFANRCAGCHSTGIDTATKTFSAFGLDCYTCHGVVDLNHSNDISLVILSKKRRSDARAITSICAQCHLRIAKSRSTGLPYPNNFVAGDNLFQDYEVDFSKAD
;
A
#
# COMPACT_ATOMS: atom_id res chain seq x y z
N MET A 1 60.38 -27.86 -10.75
CA MET A 1 59.77 -29.03 -10.11
C MET A 1 58.77 -28.54 -9.10
N MET A 2 57.51 -28.63 -9.40
CA MET A 2 56.41 -29.03 -8.49
C MET A 2 55.08 -29.02 -9.24
N MET A 3 54.37 -30.10 -9.02
CA MET A 3 53.25 -30.60 -9.81
C MET A 3 51.94 -29.81 -9.64
N LEU A 4 51.20 -29.73 -10.76
CA LEU A 4 49.79 -29.42 -10.78
C LEU A 4 48.98 -30.54 -10.05
N ALA A 5 48.01 -30.15 -9.26
CA ALA A 5 46.92 -31.03 -8.83
C ALA A 5 45.58 -30.43 -9.31
N VAL A 6 44.97 -31.13 -10.26
CA VAL A 6 43.59 -30.88 -10.75
C VAL A 6 42.66 -31.67 -9.85
N ALA A 7 41.72 -31.00 -9.19
CA ALA A 7 40.64 -31.64 -8.43
C ALA A 7 39.39 -31.66 -9.28
N ALA A 8 38.97 -32.89 -9.69
CA ALA A 8 37.72 -33.16 -10.35
C ALA A 8 36.58 -33.26 -9.32
N TYR A 9 35.52 -32.49 -9.50
CA TYR A 9 34.25 -32.66 -8.76
C TYR A 9 33.36 -33.69 -9.44
N SER A 10 33.21 -34.85 -8.77
CA SER A 10 32.26 -35.87 -9.15
C SER A 10 30.86 -35.54 -8.64
N VAL A 11 29.89 -35.46 -9.55
CA VAL A 11 28.46 -35.38 -9.23
C VAL A 11 27.97 -36.77 -8.86
N ILE A 12 27.59 -36.99 -7.61
CA ILE A 12 26.92 -38.21 -7.15
C ILE A 12 25.43 -37.99 -7.28
N ALA A 13 24.81 -38.68 -8.24
CA ALA A 13 23.36 -38.84 -8.33
C ALA A 13 22.94 -39.98 -7.40
N LEU A 14 22.21 -39.64 -6.32
CA LEU A 14 21.61 -40.65 -5.42
C LEU A 14 20.25 -41.07 -5.98
N LEU A 15 20.20 -42.26 -6.54
CA LEU A 15 18.95 -42.99 -6.86
C LEU A 15 18.44 -43.62 -5.54
N ILE A 16 17.36 -43.08 -4.99
CA ILE A 16 16.63 -43.74 -3.91
C ILE A 16 15.49 -44.55 -4.52
N SER A 17 15.68 -45.85 -4.59
CA SER A 17 14.62 -46.83 -4.88
C SER A 17 13.80 -47.06 -3.61
N GLY A 18 12.63 -46.43 -3.55
CA GLY A 18 11.64 -46.68 -2.51
C GLY A 18 10.62 -47.71 -2.95
N THR A 19 10.62 -48.87 -2.30
CA THR A 19 9.63 -49.96 -2.49
C THR A 19 8.25 -49.48 -1.96
N SER A 20 7.27 -49.47 -2.87
CA SER A 20 5.86 -49.23 -2.53
C SER A 20 5.24 -50.46 -1.90
N ARG A 21 4.68 -50.37 -0.71
CA ARG A 21 3.66 -51.29 -0.18
C ARG A 21 2.28 -50.73 -0.56
N SER A 22 1.55 -51.50 -1.33
CA SER A 22 0.16 -51.24 -1.68
C SER A 22 -0.73 -51.61 -0.49
N VAL A 23 -1.52 -50.66 -0.04
CA VAL A 23 -2.73 -50.91 0.74
C VAL A 23 -3.81 -49.98 0.15
N ASP A 24 -4.88 -50.62 -0.31
CA ASP A 24 -6.13 -50.06 -0.85
C ASP A 24 -6.06 -48.95 -1.91
N GLY A 25 -6.44 -49.37 -3.05
CA GLY A 25 -7.09 -48.89 -4.27
C GLY A 25 -7.35 -47.41 -4.55
N SER A 26 -6.62 -46.47 -3.99
CA SER A 26 -6.79 -45.05 -4.33
C SER A 26 -5.45 -44.45 -4.69
N VAL A 27 -5.18 -44.36 -5.99
CA VAL A 27 -4.03 -43.61 -6.51
C VAL A 27 -4.30 -42.14 -6.38
N VAL A 28 -3.74 -41.51 -5.34
CA VAL A 28 -3.67 -40.05 -5.24
C VAL A 28 -2.56 -39.59 -6.18
N VAL A 29 -2.93 -39.19 -7.40
CA VAL A 29 -2.04 -38.48 -8.30
C VAL A 29 -1.84 -37.08 -7.71
N LEU A 30 -0.74 -36.87 -7.00
CA LEU A 30 -0.26 -35.53 -6.68
C LEU A 30 0.11 -34.84 -8.01
N ARG A 31 -0.85 -34.13 -8.58
CA ARG A 31 -0.55 -33.13 -9.61
C ARG A 31 0.36 -32.11 -8.98
N GLN A 32 1.64 -32.12 -9.32
CA GLN A 32 2.50 -30.94 -9.15
C GLN A 32 1.81 -29.80 -9.89
N SER A 33 1.26 -28.85 -9.14
CA SER A 33 0.72 -27.63 -9.71
C SER A 33 1.89 -26.80 -10.24
N SER A 34 2.09 -26.85 -11.53
CA SER A 34 2.93 -25.91 -12.29
C SER A 34 2.24 -24.55 -12.34
N GLN A 35 2.07 -23.89 -11.20
CA GLN A 35 1.34 -22.64 -11.05
C GLN A 35 2.18 -21.40 -10.66
N PRO A 36 3.40 -21.19 -11.15
CA PRO A 36 3.97 -19.85 -11.06
C PRO A 36 3.92 -19.05 -12.38
N ILE A 37 3.90 -19.71 -13.52
CA ILE A 37 4.04 -19.04 -14.83
C ILE A 37 2.71 -18.44 -15.29
N GLU A 38 1.62 -19.17 -15.15
CA GLU A 38 0.29 -18.71 -15.56
C GLU A 38 -0.23 -17.53 -14.72
N PHE A 39 0.17 -17.47 -13.44
CA PHE A 39 -0.14 -16.36 -12.56
C PHE A 39 0.62 -15.07 -12.95
N LEU A 40 1.86 -15.20 -13.41
CA LEU A 40 2.66 -14.07 -13.88
C LEU A 40 2.22 -13.61 -15.28
N GLU A 41 1.79 -14.52 -16.14
CA GLU A 41 1.24 -14.19 -17.47
C GLU A 41 -0.13 -13.52 -17.33
N ARG A 42 -1.00 -13.99 -16.47
CA ARG A 42 -2.28 -13.35 -16.19
C ARG A 42 -2.13 -11.95 -15.58
N ARG A 43 -1.09 -11.70 -14.77
CA ARG A 43 -0.73 -10.35 -14.31
C ARG A 43 -0.19 -9.49 -15.45
N ARG A 44 0.54 -10.06 -16.41
CA ARG A 44 0.99 -9.34 -17.61
C ARG A 44 -0.17 -9.01 -18.55
N GLU A 45 -1.11 -9.89 -18.75
CA GLU A 45 -2.30 -9.63 -19.56
C GLU A 45 -3.23 -8.59 -18.93
N ILE A 46 -3.40 -8.59 -17.60
CA ILE A 46 -4.13 -7.55 -16.87
C ILE A 46 -3.38 -6.19 -16.99
N ARG A 47 -2.05 -6.19 -17.02
CA ARG A 47 -1.26 -4.98 -17.29
C ARG A 47 -1.37 -4.50 -18.74
N SER A 48 -1.47 -5.39 -19.72
CA SER A 48 -1.50 -5.02 -21.13
C SER A 48 -2.86 -4.53 -21.62
N THR A 49 -3.95 -4.90 -20.95
CA THR A 49 -5.32 -4.46 -21.30
C THR A 49 -5.75 -3.16 -20.60
N ASP A 50 -5.06 -2.74 -19.54
CA ASP A 50 -5.35 -1.49 -18.82
C ASP A 50 -4.26 -0.43 -19.02
N SER A 51 -3.54 -0.50 -20.13
CA SER A 51 -2.54 0.53 -20.54
C SER A 51 -3.17 1.83 -21.07
N SER A 52 -4.48 1.99 -20.99
CA SER A 52 -5.14 3.28 -21.04
C SER A 52 -5.22 3.94 -19.67
N GLN A 53 -4.13 3.96 -18.90
CA GLN A 53 -3.96 5.03 -17.93
C GLN A 53 -3.89 6.30 -18.78
N GLU A 54 -5.03 6.96 -18.95
CA GLU A 54 -5.08 8.33 -19.45
C GLU A 54 -3.94 9.08 -18.76
N LYS A 55 -2.98 9.55 -19.54
CA LYS A 55 -1.87 10.34 -19.01
C LYS A 55 -2.52 11.48 -18.25
N ARG A 56 -2.43 11.45 -16.93
CA ARG A 56 -2.99 12.47 -16.06
C ARG A 56 -2.49 13.80 -16.58
N ASP A 57 -3.41 14.69 -16.98
CA ASP A 57 -3.03 15.99 -17.47
C ASP A 57 -2.64 16.90 -16.30
N PRO A 58 -1.35 17.16 -16.08
CA PRO A 58 -0.91 17.98 -14.96
C PRO A 58 -1.28 19.45 -15.14
N GLY A 59 -1.57 19.90 -16.35
CA GLY A 59 -1.96 21.28 -16.65
C GLY A 59 -3.39 21.60 -16.25
N ALA A 60 -4.29 20.60 -16.26
CA ALA A 60 -5.71 20.78 -15.95
C ALA A 60 -6.00 21.08 -14.47
N TRP A 61 -5.01 21.01 -13.57
CA TRP A 61 -5.27 20.83 -12.15
C TRP A 61 -4.59 21.82 -11.22
N GLY A 62 -3.77 22.75 -11.71
CA GLY A 62 -2.98 23.58 -10.79
C GLY A 62 -2.19 22.75 -9.78
N SER A 63 -1.63 21.62 -10.20
CA SER A 63 -1.08 20.61 -9.33
C SER A 63 0.24 21.02 -8.68
N ASN A 64 0.61 20.33 -7.57
CA ASN A 64 1.94 20.47 -6.99
C ASN A 64 3.07 20.02 -7.94
N HIS A 65 2.72 19.25 -8.98
CA HIS A 65 3.60 18.81 -10.04
C HIS A 65 3.57 19.75 -11.25
N ALA A 66 3.39 21.05 -11.01
CA ALA A 66 3.12 22.09 -11.98
C ALA A 66 4.04 22.04 -13.21
N GLY A 67 3.44 21.94 -14.40
CA GLY A 67 4.13 21.98 -15.68
C GLY A 67 4.95 20.74 -16.03
N LYS A 68 4.92 19.69 -15.23
CA LYS A 68 5.63 18.43 -15.47
C LYS A 68 4.63 17.28 -15.68
N PRO A 69 4.95 16.31 -16.56
CA PRO A 69 4.17 15.07 -16.63
C PRO A 69 4.16 14.37 -15.28
N VAL A 70 2.99 13.95 -14.81
CA VAL A 70 2.94 13.10 -13.61
C VAL A 70 3.57 11.75 -13.95
N PRO A 71 4.59 11.29 -13.20
CA PRO A 71 5.25 10.03 -13.48
C PRO A 71 4.28 8.87 -13.38
N GLU A 72 4.58 7.80 -14.11
CA GLU A 72 3.87 6.55 -13.96
C GLU A 72 3.99 6.03 -12.52
N PHE A 73 2.89 5.53 -11.99
CA PHE A 73 2.87 4.94 -10.67
C PHE A 73 3.62 3.59 -10.68
N VAL A 74 4.56 3.44 -9.75
CA VAL A 74 5.30 2.19 -9.54
C VAL A 74 4.80 1.54 -8.25
N HIS A 75 4.33 0.31 -8.34
CA HIS A 75 3.86 -0.46 -7.20
C HIS A 75 5.01 -0.81 -6.25
N GLY A 76 4.73 -0.76 -4.94
CA GLY A 76 5.67 -1.18 -3.90
C GLY A 76 6.17 -2.61 -4.05
N ASP A 77 5.38 -3.50 -4.66
CA ASP A 77 5.77 -4.88 -4.96
C ASP A 77 6.99 -4.94 -5.90
N GLU A 78 7.15 -3.97 -6.81
CA GLU A 78 8.31 -3.88 -7.68
C GLU A 78 9.58 -3.55 -6.90
N CYS A 79 9.44 -2.67 -5.91
CA CYS A 79 10.53 -2.35 -5.00
C CYS A 79 10.88 -3.55 -4.12
N LEU A 80 9.88 -4.26 -3.62
CA LEU A 80 10.04 -5.43 -2.76
C LEU A 80 10.62 -6.64 -3.51
N PHE A 81 10.61 -6.65 -4.84
CA PHE A 81 11.32 -7.69 -5.59
C PHE A 81 12.81 -7.75 -5.21
N CYS A 82 13.46 -6.60 -5.08
CA CYS A 82 14.85 -6.51 -4.63
C CYS A 82 14.98 -6.32 -3.11
N HIS A 83 14.08 -5.53 -2.50
CA HIS A 83 14.17 -5.08 -1.10
C HIS A 83 13.40 -5.94 -0.09
N ARG A 84 12.96 -7.13 -0.47
CA ARG A 84 12.15 -8.02 0.39
C ARG A 84 12.87 -8.51 1.65
N ASN A 85 14.20 -8.58 1.64
CA ASN A 85 14.97 -9.14 2.75
C ASN A 85 15.61 -8.08 3.64
N ASP A 86 15.70 -6.84 3.19
CA ASP A 86 16.36 -5.73 3.91
C ASP A 86 15.37 -4.68 4.41
N ILE A 87 14.71 -3.95 3.52
CA ILE A 87 13.77 -2.86 3.85
C ILE A 87 12.35 -3.40 4.10
N GLY A 88 11.92 -4.38 3.30
CA GLY A 88 10.56 -4.92 3.31
C GLY A 88 10.06 -5.34 4.69
N PRO A 89 10.80 -6.15 5.48
CA PRO A 89 10.35 -6.58 6.79
C PRO A 89 10.13 -5.44 7.79
N GLY A 90 10.94 -4.39 7.70
CA GLY A 90 10.76 -3.18 8.50
C GLY A 90 9.54 -2.37 8.06
N TRP A 91 9.35 -2.24 6.75
CA TRP A 91 8.21 -1.56 6.14
C TRP A 91 6.88 -2.21 6.53
N GLN A 92 6.74 -3.51 6.36
CA GLN A 92 5.52 -4.27 6.65
C GLN A 92 5.07 -4.19 8.12
N LYS A 93 5.98 -3.84 9.04
CA LYS A 93 5.71 -3.71 10.49
C LYS A 93 5.52 -2.27 10.95
N ASN A 94 5.85 -1.28 10.12
CA ASN A 94 5.77 0.11 10.52
C ASN A 94 4.32 0.66 10.43
N ALA A 95 4.09 1.81 11.07
CA ALA A 95 2.76 2.42 11.15
C ALA A 95 2.18 2.83 9.77
N HIS A 96 3.04 3.16 8.80
CA HIS A 96 2.62 3.53 7.46
C HIS A 96 2.21 2.28 6.65
N GLY A 97 3.03 1.23 6.67
CA GLY A 97 2.74 -0.02 5.97
C GLY A 97 1.47 -0.73 6.48
N ILE A 98 1.14 -0.57 7.78
CA ILE A 98 -0.07 -1.16 8.37
C ILE A 98 -1.24 -0.17 8.52
N SER A 99 -1.17 1.00 7.89
CA SER A 99 -2.20 2.03 8.01
C SER A 99 -3.54 1.64 7.42
N LEU A 100 -3.52 0.78 6.40
CA LEU A 100 -4.67 0.17 5.75
C LEU A 100 -4.32 -1.27 5.38
N ARG A 101 -5.09 -2.24 5.87
CA ARG A 101 -4.82 -3.67 5.66
C ARG A 101 -6.08 -4.42 5.28
N GLN A 102 -5.92 -5.46 4.50
CA GLN A 102 -6.98 -6.44 4.27
C GLN A 102 -7.32 -7.16 5.59
N ARG A 103 -8.52 -7.67 5.67
CA ARG A 103 -9.00 -8.38 6.87
C ARG A 103 -8.14 -9.60 7.19
N GLU A 104 -7.68 -10.30 6.17
CA GLU A 104 -6.82 -11.47 6.27
C GLU A 104 -5.45 -11.15 6.87
N ASP A 105 -4.94 -9.94 6.57
CA ASP A 105 -3.64 -9.45 7.05
C ASP A 105 -3.71 -8.78 8.44
N ALA A 106 -4.88 -8.81 9.07
CA ALA A 106 -5.13 -8.19 10.36
C ALA A 106 -5.81 -9.15 11.34
N PRO A 107 -5.18 -10.31 11.66
CA PRO A 107 -5.77 -11.35 12.49
C PRO A 107 -6.15 -10.86 13.88
N GLU A 108 -5.47 -9.86 14.41
CA GLU A 108 -5.77 -9.24 15.71
C GLU A 108 -7.15 -8.56 15.76
N TRP A 109 -7.74 -8.23 14.60
CA TRP A 109 -9.07 -7.63 14.51
C TRP A 109 -10.16 -8.59 14.06
N ARG A 110 -9.86 -9.89 13.92
CA ARG A 110 -10.83 -10.89 13.43
C ARG A 110 -12.13 -10.88 14.22
N ASP A 111 -12.02 -10.76 15.53
CA ASP A 111 -13.14 -10.84 16.48
C ASP A 111 -13.54 -9.45 17.02
N VAL A 112 -13.12 -8.37 16.36
CA VAL A 112 -13.36 -7.00 16.84
C VAL A 112 -14.84 -6.68 17.07
N PHE A 113 -15.75 -7.30 16.30
CA PHE A 113 -17.19 -7.09 16.42
C PHE A 113 -17.87 -8.00 17.44
N LYS A 114 -17.14 -8.91 18.07
CA LYS A 114 -17.69 -9.82 19.06
C LYS A 114 -18.28 -9.05 20.24
N GLY A 115 -19.54 -9.35 20.58
CA GLY A 115 -20.26 -8.63 21.63
C GLY A 115 -20.98 -7.35 21.16
N GLN A 116 -20.90 -7.01 19.87
CA GLN A 116 -21.59 -5.85 19.31
C GLN A 116 -22.76 -6.29 18.39
N SER A 117 -23.93 -6.54 18.98
CA SER A 117 -25.08 -7.10 18.25
C SER A 117 -25.50 -6.30 17.04
N THR A 118 -25.43 -4.96 17.09
CA THR A 118 -25.76 -4.05 15.99
C THR A 118 -24.77 -4.15 14.82
N LEU A 119 -23.53 -4.58 15.07
CA LEU A 119 -22.47 -4.65 14.06
C LEU A 119 -22.29 -6.06 13.49
N LEU A 120 -22.82 -7.11 14.15
CA LEU A 120 -22.70 -8.48 13.66
C LEU A 120 -23.21 -8.69 12.23
N PRO A 121 -24.36 -8.09 11.79
CA PRO A 121 -24.84 -8.24 10.41
C PRO A 121 -23.91 -7.54 9.37
N ILE A 122 -23.11 -6.57 9.80
CA ILE A 122 -22.22 -5.79 8.94
C ILE A 122 -20.82 -6.41 8.89
N ALA A 123 -20.41 -7.10 9.94
CA ALA A 123 -19.10 -7.70 10.07
C ALA A 123 -18.64 -8.53 8.83
N PRO A 124 -19.48 -9.33 8.16
CA PRO A 124 -19.10 -10.05 6.94
C PRO A 124 -18.79 -9.13 5.75
N GLN A 125 -19.31 -7.90 5.73
CA GLN A 125 -19.10 -6.93 4.66
C GLN A 125 -17.77 -6.17 4.81
N VAL A 126 -17.12 -6.25 5.99
CA VAL A 126 -15.86 -5.56 6.25
C VAL A 126 -14.73 -6.33 5.61
N GLU A 127 -14.07 -5.71 4.64
CA GLU A 127 -12.95 -6.30 3.89
C GLU A 127 -11.60 -5.71 4.32
N TYR A 128 -11.60 -4.46 4.85
CA TYR A 128 -10.39 -3.74 5.20
C TYR A 128 -10.51 -3.03 6.55
N PHE A 129 -9.38 -2.92 7.22
CA PHE A 129 -9.19 -2.15 8.44
C PHE A 129 -8.25 -0.98 8.20
N MET A 130 -8.66 0.23 8.58
CA MET A 130 -7.88 1.44 8.47
C MET A 130 -7.55 2.01 9.85
N GLY A 131 -6.26 2.25 10.09
CA GLY A 131 -5.73 2.65 11.39
C GLY A 131 -5.37 1.44 12.27
N SER A 132 -4.61 1.69 13.33
CA SER A 132 -4.11 0.62 14.21
C SER A 132 -3.67 1.09 15.59
N ARG A 133 -3.69 2.39 15.87
CA ARG A 133 -3.18 2.96 17.14
C ARG A 133 -4.25 3.58 18.02
N HIS A 134 -4.99 4.54 17.49
CA HIS A 134 -5.97 5.32 18.24
C HIS A 134 -7.38 5.05 17.79
N ARG A 135 -7.55 4.80 16.52
CA ARG A 135 -8.85 4.50 15.90
C ARG A 135 -8.73 3.41 14.89
N LEU A 136 -9.75 2.57 14.85
CA LEU A 136 -9.95 1.56 13.84
C LEU A 136 -11.22 1.91 13.07
N ARG A 137 -11.12 1.95 11.76
CA ARG A 137 -12.23 2.15 10.82
C ARG A 137 -12.39 0.94 9.94
N PHE A 138 -13.59 0.76 9.44
CA PHE A 138 -14.01 -0.41 8.69
C PHE A 138 -14.37 0.00 7.28
N LEU A 139 -13.85 -0.71 6.30
CA LEU A 139 -14.05 -0.41 4.89
C LEU A 139 -14.46 -1.66 4.13
N LYS A 140 -15.19 -1.44 3.03
CA LYS A 140 -15.43 -2.43 1.99
C LYS A 140 -15.12 -1.84 0.61
N LYS A 141 -14.76 -2.70 -0.33
CA LYS A 141 -14.50 -2.32 -1.71
C LYS A 141 -15.81 -2.02 -2.44
N GLU A 142 -15.86 -0.90 -3.17
CA GLU A 142 -17.01 -0.53 -4.01
C GLU A 142 -16.67 -0.60 -5.51
N GLY A 143 -15.42 -0.92 -5.85
CA GLY A 143 -14.91 -1.01 -7.21
C GLY A 143 -13.41 -0.76 -7.26
N TYR A 144 -12.86 -0.68 -8.46
CA TYR A 144 -11.44 -0.39 -8.62
C TYR A 144 -11.10 0.99 -8.03
N GLY A 145 -10.10 1.01 -7.14
CA GLY A 145 -9.65 2.25 -6.49
C GLY A 145 -10.69 2.98 -5.64
N LYS A 146 -11.78 2.31 -5.20
CA LYS A 146 -12.85 2.93 -4.40
C LYS A 146 -13.22 2.10 -3.19
N PHE A 147 -13.42 2.78 -2.07
CA PHE A 147 -13.91 2.19 -0.83
C PHE A 147 -15.14 2.93 -0.29
N ALA A 148 -16.07 2.18 0.31
CA ALA A 148 -17.00 2.73 1.28
C ALA A 148 -16.41 2.62 2.69
N VAL A 149 -16.63 3.64 3.50
CA VAL A 149 -16.20 3.69 4.92
C VAL A 149 -17.44 3.55 5.79
N LEU A 150 -17.40 2.66 6.75
CA LEU A 150 -18.44 2.59 7.77
C LEU A 150 -18.35 3.86 8.65
N ASN A 151 -19.48 4.50 8.96
CA ASN A 151 -19.52 5.63 9.88
C ASN A 151 -19.04 5.22 11.27
N THR A 152 -19.36 4.00 11.68
CA THR A 152 -18.90 3.40 12.94
C THR A 152 -17.38 3.26 12.97
N GLN A 153 -16.82 3.55 14.13
CA GLN A 153 -15.38 3.38 14.39
C GLN A 153 -15.15 2.89 15.82
N ALA A 154 -14.02 2.24 16.04
CA ALA A 154 -13.57 1.86 17.37
C ALA A 154 -12.42 2.77 17.83
N GLU A 155 -12.52 3.33 19.03
CA GLU A 155 -11.39 3.95 19.73
C GLU A 155 -10.58 2.86 20.43
N LEU A 156 -9.26 2.92 20.25
CA LEU A 156 -8.33 1.93 20.75
C LEU A 156 -7.54 2.48 21.94
N GLY A 157 -7.38 1.65 22.96
CA GLY A 157 -6.49 1.89 24.08
C GLY A 157 -5.02 1.59 23.78
N SER A 158 -4.17 1.80 24.77
CA SER A 158 -2.73 1.59 24.68
C SER A 158 -2.33 0.16 24.28
N GLY A 159 -3.12 -0.83 24.68
CA GLY A 159 -2.96 -2.25 24.28
C GLY A 159 -3.68 -2.61 22.98
N ARG A 160 -4.13 -1.64 22.19
CA ARG A 160 -4.92 -1.84 20.97
C ARG A 160 -6.27 -2.55 21.16
N GLN A 161 -6.74 -2.70 22.42
CA GLN A 161 -8.10 -3.17 22.68
C GLN A 161 -9.11 -2.05 22.38
N VAL A 162 -10.31 -2.42 21.98
CA VAL A 162 -11.40 -1.46 21.80
C VAL A 162 -11.84 -0.94 23.17
N GLN A 163 -11.73 0.37 23.39
CA GLN A 163 -12.20 1.06 24.58
C GLN A 163 -13.59 1.61 24.40
N LYS A 164 -13.91 2.13 23.22
CA LYS A 164 -15.17 2.76 22.93
C LYS A 164 -15.56 2.58 21.47
N TRP A 165 -16.85 2.39 21.26
CA TRP A 165 -17.47 2.44 19.95
C TRP A 165 -18.12 3.80 19.72
N ILE A 166 -18.00 4.31 18.49
CA ILE A 166 -18.59 5.55 18.04
C ILE A 166 -19.52 5.22 16.89
N ASP A 167 -20.74 5.77 16.91
CA ASP A 167 -21.79 5.57 15.89
C ASP A 167 -22.14 4.10 15.63
N ALA A 168 -22.04 3.25 16.66
CA ALA A 168 -22.32 1.81 16.53
C ALA A 168 -23.82 1.46 16.50
N GLU A 169 -24.69 2.36 16.93
CA GLU A 169 -26.13 2.10 17.01
C GLU A 169 -26.81 2.11 15.62
N LYS A 170 -26.31 2.96 14.73
CA LYS A 170 -26.83 3.12 13.37
C LYS A 170 -25.70 3.05 12.34
N PRO A 171 -25.15 1.87 12.08
CA PRO A 171 -24.04 1.70 11.16
C PRO A 171 -24.50 1.94 9.71
N VAL A 172 -23.81 2.83 8.99
CA VAL A 172 -24.11 3.21 7.60
C VAL A 172 -22.82 3.27 6.80
N TRP A 173 -22.86 2.73 5.60
CA TRP A 173 -21.76 2.83 4.64
C TRP A 173 -21.80 4.18 3.90
N ASP A 174 -20.70 4.92 3.97
CA ASP A 174 -20.49 6.17 3.22
C ASP A 174 -19.51 5.90 2.08
N LYS A 175 -20.03 5.94 0.83
CA LYS A 175 -19.27 5.63 -0.39
C LYS A 175 -18.29 6.75 -0.80
N ASP A 176 -18.56 7.97 -0.36
CA ASP A 176 -17.77 9.15 -0.75
C ASP A 176 -16.70 9.51 0.27
N ARG A 177 -16.85 9.06 1.50
CA ARG A 177 -15.97 9.46 2.61
C ARG A 177 -14.52 9.10 2.39
N PHE A 178 -14.24 7.90 1.87
CA PHE A 178 -12.84 7.50 1.63
C PHE A 178 -12.18 8.43 0.64
N ALA A 179 -12.78 8.61 -0.53
CA ALA A 179 -12.26 9.45 -1.59
C ALA A 179 -12.12 10.92 -1.17
N ASN A 180 -13.10 11.47 -0.45
CA ASN A 180 -13.10 12.90 -0.07
C ASN A 180 -12.30 13.23 1.19
N ARG A 181 -11.97 12.25 2.05
CA ARG A 181 -11.39 12.52 3.38
C ARG A 181 -10.19 11.65 3.76
N CYS A 182 -10.07 10.47 3.21
CA CYS A 182 -9.13 9.46 3.72
C CYS A 182 -8.03 9.09 2.71
N ALA A 183 -8.38 9.07 1.41
CA ALA A 183 -7.53 8.54 0.36
C ALA A 183 -6.12 9.13 0.34
N GLY A 184 -5.99 10.46 0.49
CA GLY A 184 -4.70 11.15 0.43
C GLY A 184 -3.66 10.72 1.46
N CYS A 185 -4.13 10.19 2.60
CA CYS A 185 -3.25 9.75 3.68
C CYS A 185 -3.23 8.23 3.88
N HIS A 186 -4.12 7.50 3.20
CA HIS A 186 -4.30 6.07 3.40
C HIS A 186 -4.26 5.24 2.12
N SER A 187 -3.95 5.86 0.98
CA SER A 187 -3.74 5.17 -0.29
C SER A 187 -2.62 5.83 -1.09
N THR A 188 -2.14 5.15 -2.12
CA THR A 188 -1.04 5.60 -2.97
C THR A 188 -1.47 5.70 -4.43
N GLY A 189 -0.88 6.62 -5.19
CA GLY A 189 -1.19 6.84 -6.60
C GLY A 189 -2.62 7.35 -6.80
N ILE A 190 -2.98 8.44 -6.10
CA ILE A 190 -4.33 9.01 -6.14
C ILE A 190 -4.52 9.80 -7.42
N ASP A 191 -5.62 9.54 -8.09
CA ASP A 191 -6.18 10.40 -9.12
C ASP A 191 -7.30 11.26 -8.50
N THR A 192 -7.04 12.53 -8.33
CA THR A 192 -7.98 13.45 -7.69
C THR A 192 -9.19 13.78 -8.57
N ALA A 193 -9.10 13.56 -9.89
CA ALA A 193 -10.19 13.77 -10.83
C ALA A 193 -11.25 12.70 -10.72
N THR A 194 -10.82 11.46 -10.85
CA THR A 194 -11.70 10.30 -10.79
C THR A 194 -11.96 9.89 -9.34
N LYS A 195 -11.21 10.46 -8.38
CA LYS A 195 -11.22 10.10 -6.97
C LYS A 195 -10.95 8.61 -6.74
N THR A 196 -10.03 8.06 -7.53
CA THR A 196 -9.56 6.69 -7.43
C THR A 196 -8.11 6.66 -6.96
N PHE A 197 -7.61 5.48 -6.63
CA PHE A 197 -6.22 5.27 -6.24
C PHE A 197 -5.68 3.98 -6.85
N SER A 198 -4.37 3.89 -7.01
CA SER A 198 -3.70 2.74 -7.62
C SER A 198 -3.37 1.64 -6.63
N ALA A 199 -3.00 1.99 -5.39
CA ALA A 199 -2.71 1.04 -4.33
C ALA A 199 -3.34 1.46 -2.99
N PHE A 200 -3.82 0.50 -2.22
CA PHE A 200 -4.31 0.73 -0.86
C PHE A 200 -3.13 0.73 0.13
N GLY A 201 -3.25 1.57 1.16
CA GLY A 201 -2.16 1.83 2.09
C GLY A 201 -1.10 2.76 1.49
N LEU A 202 -0.08 3.03 2.29
CA LEU A 202 1.07 3.84 1.88
C LEU A 202 2.18 2.90 1.45
N ASP A 203 2.58 2.95 0.21
CA ASP A 203 3.70 2.17 -0.30
C ASP A 203 4.96 3.01 -0.50
N CYS A 204 6.00 2.40 -1.05
CA CYS A 204 7.30 3.03 -1.24
C CYS A 204 7.22 4.30 -2.09
N TYR A 205 6.34 4.30 -3.10
CA TYR A 205 6.14 5.42 -4.01
C TYR A 205 5.71 6.70 -3.29
N THR A 206 4.90 6.60 -2.25
CA THR A 206 4.41 7.79 -1.49
C THR A 206 5.54 8.65 -0.97
N CYS A 207 6.65 8.04 -0.56
CA CYS A 207 7.80 8.73 0.03
C CYS A 207 8.97 8.90 -0.95
N HIS A 208 9.15 7.95 -1.86
CA HIS A 208 10.32 7.90 -2.74
C HIS A 208 10.01 8.33 -4.17
N GLY A 209 8.74 8.40 -4.57
CA GLY A 209 8.33 8.71 -5.94
C GLY A 209 8.84 7.68 -6.92
N VAL A 210 9.16 8.13 -8.14
CA VAL A 210 9.83 7.29 -9.13
C VAL A 210 11.31 7.21 -8.79
N VAL A 211 11.80 6.00 -8.66
CA VAL A 211 13.20 5.73 -8.36
C VAL A 211 13.89 5.24 -9.63
N ASP A 212 15.01 5.87 -9.99
CA ASP A 212 15.84 5.43 -11.11
C ASP A 212 16.42 4.03 -10.84
N LEU A 213 16.39 3.15 -11.82
CA LEU A 213 16.91 1.78 -11.71
C LEU A 213 18.41 1.73 -11.36
N ASN A 214 19.17 2.79 -11.69
CA ASN A 214 20.59 2.91 -11.33
C ASN A 214 20.85 3.29 -9.88
N HIS A 215 19.79 3.43 -9.04
CA HIS A 215 19.94 3.77 -7.63
C HIS A 215 20.80 2.77 -6.83
N SER A 216 20.93 1.55 -7.31
CA SER A 216 21.86 0.56 -6.74
C SER A 216 23.33 1.02 -6.81
N ASN A 217 23.69 1.79 -7.84
CA ASN A 217 25.00 2.34 -8.05
C ASN A 217 25.16 3.75 -7.43
N ASP A 218 24.08 4.52 -7.43
CA ASP A 218 24.05 5.85 -6.83
C ASP A 218 22.78 6.09 -6.00
N ILE A 219 22.90 5.92 -4.71
CA ILE A 219 21.79 6.12 -3.75
C ILE A 219 21.28 7.57 -3.70
N SER A 220 22.00 8.54 -4.28
CA SER A 220 21.50 9.93 -4.38
C SER A 220 20.34 10.09 -5.34
N LEU A 221 20.10 9.11 -6.21
CA LEU A 221 18.95 9.04 -7.10
C LEU A 221 17.62 8.75 -6.36
N VAL A 222 17.70 8.32 -5.10
CA VAL A 222 16.53 8.05 -4.26
C VAL A 222 16.24 9.23 -3.35
N ILE A 223 15.03 9.76 -3.43
CA ILE A 223 14.54 10.77 -2.50
C ILE A 223 14.41 10.14 -1.10
N LEU A 224 14.76 10.89 -0.05
CA LEU A 224 14.89 10.41 1.33
C LEU A 224 15.96 9.35 1.57
N SER A 225 16.86 9.12 0.63
CA SER A 225 18.05 8.29 0.89
C SER A 225 18.95 8.88 1.98
N LYS A 226 19.88 8.07 2.48
CA LYS A 226 20.85 8.54 3.47
C LYS A 226 21.64 9.78 3.00
N LYS A 227 21.95 9.89 1.70
CA LYS A 227 22.63 11.05 1.11
C LYS A 227 21.74 12.28 0.97
N ARG A 228 20.42 12.14 0.89
CA ARG A 228 19.44 13.23 0.70
C ARG A 228 18.60 13.56 1.93
N ARG A 229 18.95 13.04 3.09
CA ARG A 229 18.26 13.33 4.36
C ARG A 229 18.35 14.78 4.83
N SER A 230 19.27 15.56 4.29
CA SER A 230 19.43 16.98 4.60
C SER A 230 18.49 17.89 3.81
N ASP A 231 17.77 17.37 2.83
CA ASP A 231 16.78 18.16 2.09
C ASP A 231 15.50 18.34 2.93
N ALA A 232 15.55 19.33 3.80
CA ALA A 232 14.44 19.65 4.71
C ALA A 232 13.15 19.97 3.96
N ARG A 233 13.23 20.57 2.76
CA ARG A 233 12.07 20.92 1.93
C ARG A 233 11.38 19.67 1.38
N ALA A 234 12.14 18.73 0.85
CA ALA A 234 11.59 17.47 0.37
C ALA A 234 10.96 16.66 1.50
N ILE A 235 11.65 16.54 2.64
CA ILE A 235 11.15 15.84 3.82
C ILE A 235 9.85 16.48 4.31
N THR A 236 9.85 17.81 4.48
CA THR A 236 8.67 18.54 4.93
C THR A 236 7.49 18.34 3.98
N SER A 237 7.70 18.45 2.68
CA SER A 237 6.65 18.24 1.67
C SER A 237 6.08 16.83 1.74
N ILE A 238 6.93 15.80 1.82
CA ILE A 238 6.49 14.41 1.88
C ILE A 238 5.72 14.10 3.17
N CYS A 239 6.18 14.57 4.32
CA CYS A 239 5.50 14.30 5.59
C CYS A 239 4.21 15.12 5.73
N ALA A 240 4.24 16.38 5.32
CA ALA A 240 3.15 17.34 5.47
C ALA A 240 1.90 16.95 4.67
N GLN A 241 2.02 16.25 3.54
CA GLN A 241 0.86 15.81 2.75
C GLN A 241 -0.18 15.03 3.58
N CYS A 242 0.26 14.35 4.64
CA CYS A 242 -0.59 13.56 5.53
C CYS A 242 -0.66 14.12 6.95
N HIS A 243 0.40 14.77 7.42
CA HIS A 243 0.52 15.22 8.82
C HIS A 243 0.03 16.65 9.06
N LEU A 244 -0.20 17.45 8.02
CA LEU A 244 -0.86 18.76 8.14
C LEU A 244 -2.38 18.63 7.97
N ARG A 245 -3.08 18.33 9.07
CA ARG A 245 -4.53 18.07 9.08
C ARG A 245 -5.40 19.30 8.80
N ILE A 246 -4.84 20.51 8.94
CA ILE A 246 -5.52 21.80 8.75
C ILE A 246 -5.26 22.38 7.36
N ALA A 247 -4.74 21.58 6.44
CA ALA A 247 -4.42 22.01 5.09
C ALA A 247 -5.42 21.45 4.07
N LYS A 248 -5.50 22.11 2.93
CA LYS A 248 -6.32 21.72 1.78
C LYS A 248 -5.63 22.08 0.47
N SER A 249 -5.94 21.36 -0.58
CA SER A 249 -5.57 21.74 -1.95
C SER A 249 -6.36 22.98 -2.38
N ARG A 250 -5.69 23.97 -2.94
CA ARG A 250 -6.34 25.18 -3.51
C ARG A 250 -7.15 24.84 -4.76
N SER A 251 -6.62 23.96 -5.59
CA SER A 251 -7.24 23.60 -6.86
C SER A 251 -8.43 22.66 -6.72
N THR A 252 -8.41 21.74 -5.76
CA THR A 252 -9.47 20.72 -5.60
C THR A 252 -10.35 20.93 -4.37
N GLY A 253 -9.90 21.72 -3.38
CA GLY A 253 -10.55 21.87 -2.09
C GLY A 253 -10.46 20.62 -1.18
N LEU A 254 -9.80 19.54 -1.64
CA LEU A 254 -9.65 18.30 -0.88
C LEU A 254 -8.67 18.47 0.29
N PRO A 255 -8.85 17.74 1.40
CA PRO A 255 -7.96 17.79 2.55
C PRO A 255 -6.65 17.02 2.34
N TYR A 256 -6.24 16.86 1.10
CA TYR A 256 -5.00 16.26 0.66
C TYR A 256 -4.54 16.89 -0.67
N PRO A 257 -3.24 16.83 -0.98
CA PRO A 257 -2.69 17.55 -2.13
C PRO A 257 -3.16 16.97 -3.48
N ASN A 258 -3.22 17.84 -4.48
CA ASN A 258 -3.48 17.45 -5.85
C ASN A 258 -2.18 17.04 -6.55
N ASN A 259 -2.14 15.81 -7.08
CA ASN A 259 -1.03 15.27 -7.88
C ASN A 259 0.38 15.53 -7.30
N PHE A 260 0.54 15.37 -5.99
CA PHE A 260 1.83 15.49 -5.34
C PHE A 260 2.69 14.25 -5.61
N VAL A 261 3.92 14.50 -6.04
CA VAL A 261 4.95 13.46 -6.23
C VAL A 261 6.13 13.79 -5.31
N ALA A 262 6.70 12.76 -4.67
CA ALA A 262 7.84 12.96 -3.79
C ALA A 262 9.01 13.67 -4.52
N GLY A 263 9.49 14.75 -3.92
CA GLY A 263 10.47 15.67 -4.51
C GLY A 263 9.89 17.00 -5.01
N ASP A 264 8.58 17.09 -5.14
CA ASP A 264 7.91 18.34 -5.46
C ASP A 264 7.81 19.27 -4.23
N ASN A 265 7.46 20.52 -4.50
CA ASN A 265 7.06 21.45 -3.45
C ASN A 265 5.56 21.31 -3.17
N LEU A 266 5.21 20.67 -2.08
CA LEU A 266 3.83 20.49 -1.65
C LEU A 266 3.03 21.80 -1.61
N PHE A 267 3.66 22.88 -1.15
CA PHE A 267 3.02 24.16 -0.88
C PHE A 267 2.73 25.01 -2.12
N GLN A 268 2.99 24.51 -3.32
CA GLN A 268 2.54 25.17 -4.56
C GLN A 268 1.01 25.18 -4.66
N ASP A 269 0.36 24.08 -4.28
CA ASP A 269 -1.10 23.94 -4.31
C ASP A 269 -1.71 23.69 -2.91
N TYR A 270 -0.93 23.22 -1.95
CA TYR A 270 -1.42 22.82 -0.63
C TYR A 270 -1.29 23.96 0.37
N GLU A 271 -2.44 24.49 0.79
CA GLU A 271 -2.55 25.65 1.68
C GLU A 271 -2.86 25.24 3.11
N VAL A 272 -2.11 25.81 4.05
CA VAL A 272 -2.30 25.57 5.49
C VAL A 272 -3.21 26.66 6.07
N ASP A 273 -4.29 26.25 6.71
CA ASP A 273 -5.22 27.17 7.38
C ASP A 273 -4.84 27.31 8.85
N PHE A 274 -3.96 28.27 9.13
CA PHE A 274 -3.49 28.53 10.49
C PHE A 274 -4.57 29.05 11.44
N SER A 275 -5.73 29.50 10.92
CA SER A 275 -6.85 29.90 11.79
C SER A 275 -7.49 28.73 12.54
N LYS A 276 -7.18 27.50 12.11
CA LYS A 276 -7.66 26.24 12.70
C LYS A 276 -6.58 25.48 13.49
N ALA A 277 -5.43 26.12 13.70
CA ALA A 277 -4.37 25.57 14.53
C ALA A 277 -4.68 25.90 15.98
N ASP A 278 -5.28 24.94 16.68
CA ASP A 278 -5.43 24.93 18.15
C ASP A 278 -4.29 24.13 18.79
#